data_128960a791366bb259f84923cd4a4103
#
_entry.id   128960a791366bb259f84923cd4a4103
#
_cell.length_a   1.000
_cell.length_b   1.000
_cell.length_c   1.000
_cell.angle_alpha   90.00
_cell.angle_beta   90.00
_cell.angle_gamma   90.00
#
_symmetry.space_group_name_H-M   'P 1'
#
loop_
_entity.id
_entity.type
_entity.pdbx_description
1 polymer ?
#
loop_
_entity_poly.entity_id
_entity_poly.type
_entity_poly.pdbx_seq_one_letter_code
_entity_poly.pdbx_strand_id
1 'polypeptide(L)'
;MSELQARARFVQSSAAAAGVHFDEERWLRRVRQSLEREAAEALGAAAKVFDVPRVLKATRPEAYLPQHFALGPYHCNRPELRDMERYKLAAAKRAEKLFAEGRKFDDLVQRLLQAQDRMRAPYHRFLELSDQTLAWMMAIDACFLLDFLEGYHRDEFRHRHGVLGDQLD
;
A
#
# COMPACT_ATOMS: atom_id res chain seq x y z
N MET A 1 32.07 -32.68 10.51
CA MET A 1 30.92 -31.74 10.48
C MET A 1 31.41 -30.46 9.82
N SER A 2 30.77 -30.06 8.71
CA SER A 2 31.27 -28.93 7.94
C SER A 2 30.97 -27.59 8.65
N GLU A 3 31.84 -26.62 8.46
CA GLU A 3 31.74 -25.25 9.02
C GLU A 3 30.40 -24.58 8.67
N LEU A 4 29.80 -24.96 7.54
CA LEU A 4 28.46 -24.55 7.10
C LEU A 4 27.34 -25.03 8.04
N GLN A 5 27.45 -26.24 8.59
CA GLN A 5 26.45 -26.78 9.52
C GLN A 5 26.54 -26.11 10.92
N ALA A 6 27.74 -25.70 11.33
CA ALA A 6 27.94 -24.95 12.56
C ALA A 6 27.39 -23.52 12.46
N ARG A 7 27.57 -22.85 11.30
CA ARG A 7 27.01 -21.52 11.03
C ARG A 7 25.48 -21.54 10.95
N ALA A 8 24.90 -22.56 10.31
CA ALA A 8 23.44 -22.70 10.25
C ALA A 8 22.82 -22.89 11.65
N ARG A 9 23.45 -23.68 12.52
CA ARG A 9 23.00 -23.85 13.92
C ARG A 9 23.13 -22.58 14.75
N PHE A 10 24.17 -21.77 14.53
CA PHE A 10 24.35 -20.51 15.23
C PHE A 10 23.26 -19.48 14.87
N VAL A 11 22.89 -19.39 13.59
CA VAL A 11 21.80 -18.52 13.12
C VAL A 11 20.44 -18.97 13.69
N GLN A 12 20.18 -20.28 13.74
CA GLN A 12 18.96 -20.83 14.35
C GLN A 12 18.89 -20.59 15.85
N SER A 13 20.02 -20.68 16.57
CA SER A 13 20.07 -20.43 18.03
C SER A 13 19.84 -18.95 18.37
N SER A 14 20.35 -18.03 17.53
CA SER A 14 20.16 -16.59 17.76
C SER A 14 18.72 -16.13 17.47
N ALA A 15 18.04 -16.75 16.50
CA ALA A 15 16.64 -16.46 16.18
C ALA A 15 15.66 -16.98 17.26
N ALA A 16 15.97 -18.10 17.87
CA ALA A 16 15.16 -18.69 18.94
C ALA A 16 15.13 -17.82 20.23
N ALA A 17 16.18 -17.06 20.48
CA ALA A 17 16.27 -16.17 21.64
C ALA A 17 15.38 -14.91 21.54
N ALA A 18 14.93 -14.54 20.32
CA ALA A 18 14.10 -13.35 20.08
C ALA A 18 12.60 -13.66 19.88
N GLY A 19 12.16 -14.93 19.99
CA GLY A 19 10.77 -15.34 19.77
C GLY A 19 10.27 -15.15 18.32
N VAL A 20 11.16 -14.84 17.37
CA VAL A 20 10.85 -14.68 15.94
C VAL A 20 11.16 -16.01 15.27
N HIS A 21 10.12 -16.75 14.90
CA HIS A 21 10.28 -17.95 14.08
C HIS A 21 10.70 -17.54 12.68
N PHE A 22 11.91 -17.97 12.23
CA PHE A 22 12.41 -17.72 10.89
C PHE A 22 11.67 -18.62 9.89
N ASP A 23 10.85 -18.01 9.05
CA ASP A 23 10.15 -18.70 7.95
C ASP A 23 11.06 -18.77 6.73
N GLU A 24 11.75 -19.90 6.58
CA GLU A 24 12.71 -20.15 5.50
C GLU A 24 12.04 -20.14 4.11
N GLU A 25 10.85 -20.72 3.97
CA GLU A 25 10.14 -20.75 2.70
C GLU A 25 9.71 -19.35 2.27
N ARG A 26 9.24 -18.54 3.21
CA ARG A 26 8.90 -17.14 2.96
C ARG A 26 10.13 -16.34 2.57
N TRP A 27 11.26 -16.56 3.24
CA TRP A 27 12.53 -15.90 2.93
C TRP A 27 13.03 -16.28 1.53
N LEU A 28 13.00 -17.57 1.17
CA LEU A 28 13.41 -18.06 -0.15
C LEU A 28 12.54 -17.50 -1.28
N ARG A 29 11.21 -17.48 -1.09
CA ARG A 29 10.30 -16.86 -2.05
C ARG A 29 10.64 -15.38 -2.25
N ARG A 30 10.88 -14.65 -1.17
CA ARG A 30 11.27 -13.25 -1.20
C ARG A 30 12.56 -13.01 -1.98
N VAL A 31 13.59 -13.79 -1.70
CA VAL A 31 14.89 -13.66 -2.38
C VAL A 31 14.75 -13.93 -3.88
N ARG A 32 14.06 -15.00 -4.26
CA ARG A 32 13.83 -15.33 -5.68
C ARG A 32 13.10 -14.20 -6.40
N GLN A 33 12.00 -13.71 -5.84
CA GLN A 33 11.24 -12.59 -6.41
C GLN A 33 12.09 -11.32 -6.52
N SER A 34 12.93 -11.03 -5.53
CA SER A 34 13.82 -9.87 -5.60
C SER A 34 14.85 -9.98 -6.71
N LEU A 35 15.46 -11.15 -6.89
CA LEU A 35 16.42 -11.39 -7.97
C LEU A 35 15.77 -11.29 -9.36
N GLU A 36 14.57 -11.86 -9.53
CA GLU A 36 13.81 -11.77 -10.76
C GLU A 36 13.41 -10.31 -11.07
N ARG A 37 13.04 -9.56 -10.03
CA ARG A 37 12.68 -8.13 -10.13
C ARG A 37 13.86 -7.26 -10.49
N GLU A 38 15.02 -7.42 -9.86
CA GLU A 38 16.23 -6.67 -10.19
C GLU A 38 16.67 -6.92 -11.64
N ALA A 39 16.51 -8.14 -12.12
CA ALA A 39 16.76 -8.47 -13.53
C ALA A 39 15.78 -7.74 -14.47
N ALA A 40 14.52 -7.54 -14.07
CA ALA A 40 13.51 -6.78 -14.82
C ALA A 40 13.68 -5.27 -14.69
N GLU A 41 14.13 -4.79 -13.53
CA GLU A 41 14.39 -3.35 -13.24
C GLU A 41 15.64 -2.82 -13.95
N ALA A 42 16.64 -3.66 -14.17
CA ALA A 42 17.79 -3.35 -15.03
C ALA A 42 17.37 -3.02 -16.48
N LEU A 43 16.13 -3.37 -16.86
CA LEU A 43 15.50 -3.05 -18.15
C LEU A 43 14.65 -1.75 -18.16
N GLY A 44 14.57 -0.95 -17.08
CA GLY A 44 14.09 0.42 -17.24
C GLY A 44 13.02 1.00 -16.34
N ALA A 45 12.71 0.47 -15.16
CA ALA A 45 11.78 1.13 -14.25
C ALA A 45 12.40 1.40 -12.88
N ALA A 46 13.01 2.56 -12.68
CA ALA A 46 13.44 3.01 -11.37
C ALA A 46 12.26 3.04 -10.38
N ALA A 47 12.46 2.52 -9.17
CA ALA A 47 11.51 2.65 -8.09
C ALA A 47 11.17 4.13 -7.86
N LYS A 48 9.88 4.45 -7.66
CA LYS A 48 9.38 5.82 -7.50
C LYS A 48 8.87 6.11 -6.09
N VAL A 49 8.59 5.04 -5.33
CA VAL A 49 8.06 5.13 -3.96
C VAL A 49 9.09 4.55 -2.99
N PHE A 50 9.71 5.44 -2.22
CA PHE A 50 10.76 5.09 -1.28
C PHE A 50 10.26 5.20 0.16
N ASP A 51 10.76 4.31 1.02
CA ASP A 51 10.64 4.55 2.47
C ASP A 51 11.61 5.67 2.88
N VAL A 52 11.16 6.50 3.81
CA VAL A 52 11.99 7.61 4.31
C VAL A 52 13.21 7.06 5.06
N PRO A 53 14.43 7.52 4.75
CA PRO A 53 15.63 7.06 5.43
C PRO A 53 15.57 7.26 6.95
N ARG A 54 16.11 6.29 7.70
CA ARG A 54 16.08 6.31 9.18
C ARG A 54 16.66 7.58 9.79
N VAL A 55 17.71 8.12 9.18
CA VAL A 55 18.37 9.35 9.64
C VAL A 55 17.40 10.54 9.61
N LEU A 56 16.59 10.65 8.58
CA LEU A 56 15.59 11.71 8.47
C LEU A 56 14.44 11.49 9.47
N LYS A 57 13.98 10.25 9.66
CA LYS A 57 12.95 9.90 10.64
C LYS A 57 13.41 10.14 12.09
N ALA A 58 14.72 10.05 12.38
CA ALA A 58 15.23 10.17 13.74
C ALA A 58 15.02 11.56 14.35
N THR A 59 15.01 12.61 13.52
CA THR A 59 14.88 14.00 13.98
C THR A 59 13.43 14.41 14.25
N ARG A 60 12.50 13.98 13.38
CA ARG A 60 11.05 14.29 13.47
C ARG A 60 10.24 13.13 12.94
N PRO A 61 10.12 12.03 13.69
CA PRO A 61 9.41 10.83 13.22
C PRO A 61 7.95 11.12 12.84
N GLU A 62 7.27 11.98 13.59
CA GLU A 62 5.87 12.38 13.37
C GLU A 62 5.64 13.08 12.02
N ALA A 63 6.64 13.80 11.49
CA ALA A 63 6.52 14.49 10.21
C ALA A 63 6.44 13.53 8.99
N TYR A 64 6.85 12.28 9.21
CA TYR A 64 6.88 11.24 8.17
C TYR A 64 5.84 10.14 8.39
N LEU A 65 4.91 10.38 9.30
CA LEU A 65 3.82 9.45 9.60
C LEU A 65 2.48 10.07 9.17
N PRO A 66 1.63 9.33 8.46
CA PRO A 66 0.31 9.81 8.11
C PRO A 66 -0.50 10.05 9.39
N GLN A 67 -1.16 11.23 9.47
CA GLN A 67 -1.91 11.65 10.66
C GLN A 67 -3.39 11.31 10.56
N HIS A 68 -3.96 11.26 9.35
CA HIS A 68 -5.39 11.08 9.15
C HIS A 68 -5.73 9.76 8.47
N PHE A 69 -5.05 9.43 7.38
CA PHE A 69 -5.24 8.19 6.63
C PHE A 69 -3.95 7.79 5.91
N ALA A 70 -3.81 6.52 5.58
CA ALA A 70 -2.71 6.01 4.77
C ALA A 70 -3.24 5.49 3.45
N LEU A 71 -2.48 5.70 2.37
CA LEU A 71 -2.70 5.08 1.07
C LEU A 71 -1.52 4.15 0.76
N GLY A 72 -1.84 2.98 0.24
CA GLY A 72 -0.84 1.97 -0.11
C GLY A 72 -0.23 1.26 1.11
N PRO A 73 0.78 0.40 0.85
CA PRO A 73 1.19 -0.64 1.79
C PRO A 73 2.11 -0.19 2.92
N TYR A 74 2.77 0.98 2.84
CA TYR A 74 3.80 1.35 3.82
C TYR A 74 3.27 1.63 5.22
N HIS A 75 2.02 2.08 5.34
CA HIS A 75 1.41 2.48 6.61
C HIS A 75 0.04 1.82 6.87
N CYS A 76 -0.35 0.81 6.08
CA CYS A 76 -1.68 0.20 6.13
C CYS A 76 -2.05 -0.46 7.46
N ASN A 77 -1.06 -0.91 8.25
CA ASN A 77 -1.30 -1.64 9.50
C ASN A 77 -1.19 -0.76 10.76
N ARG A 78 -1.25 0.56 10.63
CA ARG A 78 -1.15 1.46 11.77
C ARG A 78 -2.45 1.49 12.57
N PRO A 79 -2.41 1.14 13.87
CA PRO A 79 -3.62 1.13 14.71
C PRO A 79 -4.32 2.50 14.78
N GLU A 80 -3.54 3.59 14.74
CA GLU A 80 -4.01 4.97 14.85
C GLU A 80 -4.87 5.40 13.65
N LEU A 81 -4.76 4.68 12.53
CA LEU A 81 -5.47 4.99 11.29
C LEU A 81 -6.69 4.08 11.02
N ARG A 82 -6.97 3.13 11.92
CA ARG A 82 -8.05 2.14 11.74
C ARG A 82 -9.44 2.77 11.56
N ASP A 83 -9.69 3.88 12.21
CA ASP A 83 -10.99 4.56 12.10
C ASP A 83 -11.27 5.03 10.67
N MET A 84 -10.23 5.32 9.90
CA MET A 84 -10.38 5.73 8.51
C MET A 84 -10.65 4.57 7.54
N GLU A 85 -10.38 3.34 7.92
CA GLU A 85 -10.64 2.18 7.07
C GLU A 85 -12.14 2.01 6.76
N ARG A 86 -13.02 2.32 7.73
CA ARG A 86 -14.48 2.31 7.49
C ARG A 86 -14.92 3.32 6.43
N TYR A 87 -14.26 4.49 6.37
CA TYR A 87 -14.57 5.50 5.34
C TYR A 87 -14.08 5.07 3.98
N LYS A 88 -12.92 4.42 3.90
CA LYS A 88 -12.41 3.83 2.66
C LYS A 88 -13.35 2.74 2.13
N LEU A 89 -13.82 1.85 3.00
CA LEU A 89 -14.81 0.83 2.64
C LEU A 89 -16.14 1.44 2.18
N ALA A 90 -16.59 2.51 2.83
CA ALA A 90 -17.80 3.22 2.40
C ALA A 90 -17.62 3.87 1.02
N ALA A 91 -16.45 4.43 0.72
CA ALA A 91 -16.12 4.97 -0.60
C ALA A 91 -16.08 3.86 -1.66
N ALA A 92 -15.46 2.71 -1.37
CA ALA A 92 -15.46 1.55 -2.25
C ALA A 92 -16.88 1.07 -2.57
N LYS A 93 -17.77 1.04 -1.58
CA LYS A 93 -19.19 0.72 -1.76
C LYS A 93 -19.93 1.75 -2.62
N ARG A 94 -19.61 3.03 -2.51
CA ARG A 94 -20.19 4.06 -3.40
C ARG A 94 -19.70 3.89 -4.83
N ALA A 95 -18.40 3.65 -5.02
CA ALA A 95 -17.80 3.42 -6.32
C ALA A 95 -18.39 2.17 -7.01
N GLU A 96 -18.60 1.08 -6.26
CA GLU A 96 -19.21 -0.15 -6.80
C GLU A 96 -20.60 0.10 -7.41
N LYS A 97 -21.40 1.01 -6.82
CA LYS A 97 -22.71 1.39 -7.36
C LYS A 97 -22.65 2.10 -8.70
N LEU A 98 -21.50 2.66 -9.04
CA LEU A 98 -21.28 3.37 -10.31
C LEU A 98 -20.70 2.45 -11.39
N PHE A 99 -20.42 1.19 -11.07
CA PHE A 99 -19.93 0.23 -12.05
C PHE A 99 -21.01 -0.10 -13.07
N ALA A 100 -20.58 -0.45 -14.28
CA ALA A 100 -21.49 -0.92 -15.32
C ALA A 100 -22.26 -2.16 -14.84
N GLU A 101 -23.45 -2.35 -15.38
CA GLU A 101 -24.36 -3.45 -15.03
C GLU A 101 -23.64 -4.81 -15.05
N GLY A 102 -23.82 -5.59 -14.00
CA GLY A 102 -23.20 -6.91 -13.82
C GLY A 102 -21.75 -6.89 -13.33
N ARG A 103 -21.11 -5.72 -13.18
CA ARG A 103 -19.75 -5.59 -12.66
C ARG A 103 -19.76 -5.49 -11.13
N LYS A 104 -18.83 -6.24 -10.48
CA LYS A 104 -18.65 -6.24 -9.03
C LYS A 104 -17.27 -5.71 -8.65
N PHE A 105 -17.11 -5.40 -7.38
CA PHE A 105 -15.81 -4.97 -6.85
C PHE A 105 -14.73 -6.03 -7.06
N ASP A 106 -15.07 -7.30 -6.98
CA ASP A 106 -14.16 -8.41 -7.28
C ASP A 106 -13.58 -8.35 -8.70
N ASP A 107 -14.34 -7.88 -9.71
CA ASP A 107 -13.82 -7.74 -11.07
C ASP A 107 -12.69 -6.70 -11.15
N LEU A 108 -12.79 -5.62 -10.36
CA LEU A 108 -11.72 -4.64 -10.24
C LEU A 108 -10.48 -5.26 -9.59
N VAL A 109 -10.68 -6.02 -8.50
CA VAL A 109 -9.58 -6.71 -7.81
C VAL A 109 -8.88 -7.70 -8.72
N GLN A 110 -9.65 -8.49 -9.51
CA GLN A 110 -9.07 -9.45 -10.46
C GLN A 110 -8.21 -8.76 -11.54
N ARG A 111 -8.63 -7.60 -12.02
CA ARG A 111 -7.81 -6.81 -12.97
C ARG A 111 -6.51 -6.32 -12.33
N LEU A 112 -6.55 -5.90 -11.07
CA LEU A 112 -5.35 -5.49 -10.34
C LEU A 112 -4.42 -6.68 -10.09
N LEU A 113 -4.97 -7.86 -9.79
CA LEU A 113 -4.18 -9.09 -9.67
C LEU A 113 -3.40 -9.41 -10.95
N GLN A 114 -4.01 -9.20 -12.12
CA GLN A 114 -3.32 -9.37 -13.41
C GLN A 114 -2.20 -8.34 -13.64
N ALA A 115 -2.24 -7.22 -12.94
CA ALA A 115 -1.26 -6.15 -13.03
C ALA A 115 -0.33 -6.07 -11.80
N GLN A 116 -0.22 -7.14 -11.02
CA GLN A 116 0.52 -7.16 -9.75
C GLN A 116 1.97 -6.68 -9.86
N ASP A 117 2.68 -7.08 -10.90
CA ASP A 117 4.08 -6.69 -11.11
C ASP A 117 4.19 -5.17 -11.29
N ARG A 118 3.26 -4.57 -12.04
CA ARG A 118 3.18 -3.13 -12.23
C ARG A 118 2.84 -2.37 -10.95
N MET A 119 2.03 -2.97 -10.06
CA MET A 119 1.71 -2.37 -8.76
C MET A 119 2.91 -2.42 -7.80
N ARG A 120 3.71 -3.49 -7.86
CA ARG A 120 4.87 -3.67 -6.98
C ARG A 120 6.10 -2.91 -7.45
N ALA A 121 6.33 -2.81 -8.75
CA ALA A 121 7.52 -2.22 -9.35
C ALA A 121 7.87 -0.80 -8.83
N PRO A 122 6.91 0.12 -8.56
CA PRO A 122 7.24 1.43 -8.04
C PRO A 122 7.83 1.44 -6.63
N TYR A 123 7.61 0.40 -5.83
CA TYR A 123 8.02 0.39 -4.42
C TYR A 123 9.46 -0.10 -4.27
N HIS A 124 10.30 0.73 -3.67
CA HIS A 124 11.70 0.39 -3.38
C HIS A 124 11.83 -0.80 -2.41
N ARG A 125 10.95 -0.88 -1.40
CA ARG A 125 10.97 -1.99 -0.44
C ARG A 125 10.19 -3.17 -0.98
N PHE A 126 10.67 -4.37 -0.64
CA PHE A 126 9.88 -5.58 -0.81
C PHE A 126 8.62 -5.51 0.06
N LEU A 127 7.47 -5.68 -0.58
CA LEU A 127 6.17 -5.68 0.11
C LEU A 127 5.85 -7.10 0.59
N GLU A 128 5.79 -7.28 1.90
CA GLU A 128 5.49 -8.58 2.53
C GLU A 128 4.00 -8.96 2.47
N LEU A 129 3.24 -8.34 1.60
CA LEU A 129 1.83 -8.61 1.37
C LEU A 129 1.64 -9.61 0.23
N SER A 130 0.63 -10.49 0.35
CA SER A 130 0.20 -11.30 -0.78
C SER A 130 -0.32 -10.40 -1.90
N ASP A 131 -0.30 -10.91 -3.14
CA ASP A 131 -0.81 -10.19 -4.30
C ASP A 131 -2.29 -9.86 -4.14
N GLN A 132 -3.06 -10.78 -3.57
CA GLN A 132 -4.46 -10.57 -3.27
C GLN A 132 -4.68 -9.45 -2.26
N THR A 133 -3.92 -9.43 -1.15
CA THR A 133 -4.01 -8.36 -0.15
C THR A 133 -3.65 -7.01 -0.74
N LEU A 134 -2.59 -6.95 -1.55
CA LEU A 134 -2.17 -5.72 -2.22
C LEU A 134 -3.24 -5.24 -3.21
N ALA A 135 -3.83 -6.14 -4.02
CA ALA A 135 -4.86 -5.78 -4.99
C ALA A 135 -6.12 -5.22 -4.30
N TRP A 136 -6.60 -5.86 -3.23
CA TRP A 136 -7.73 -5.36 -2.44
C TRP A 136 -7.44 -3.99 -1.84
N MET A 137 -6.28 -3.82 -1.22
CA MET A 137 -5.86 -2.55 -0.63
C MET A 137 -5.83 -1.44 -1.69
N MET A 138 -5.18 -1.67 -2.80
CA MET A 138 -5.06 -0.68 -3.88
C MET A 138 -6.41 -0.33 -4.50
N ALA A 139 -7.32 -1.31 -4.64
CA ALA A 139 -8.67 -1.07 -5.13
C ALA A 139 -9.47 -0.15 -4.17
N ILE A 140 -9.44 -0.46 -2.88
CA ILE A 140 -10.14 0.32 -1.84
C ILE A 140 -9.55 1.73 -1.74
N ASP A 141 -8.24 1.86 -1.70
CA ASP A 141 -7.54 3.15 -1.61
C ASP A 141 -7.79 4.03 -2.84
N ALA A 142 -7.81 3.43 -4.04
CA ALA A 142 -8.14 4.14 -5.27
C ALA A 142 -9.58 4.68 -5.26
N CYS A 143 -10.55 3.88 -4.84
CA CYS A 143 -11.93 4.32 -4.71
C CYS A 143 -12.08 5.44 -3.67
N PHE A 144 -11.39 5.34 -2.54
CA PHE A 144 -11.38 6.39 -1.52
C PHE A 144 -10.79 7.69 -2.05
N LEU A 145 -9.66 7.61 -2.76
CA LEU A 145 -9.02 8.80 -3.33
C LEU A 145 -9.91 9.48 -4.38
N LEU A 146 -10.57 8.71 -5.23
CA LEU A 146 -11.51 9.25 -6.22
C LEU A 146 -12.70 9.95 -5.54
N ASP A 147 -13.32 9.30 -4.55
CA ASP A 147 -14.44 9.87 -3.79
C ASP A 147 -14.04 11.16 -3.05
N PHE A 148 -12.84 11.18 -2.47
CA PHE A 148 -12.27 12.37 -1.83
C PHE A 148 -12.07 13.52 -2.83
N LEU A 149 -11.49 13.25 -3.98
CA LEU A 149 -11.27 14.25 -5.02
C LEU A 149 -12.58 14.80 -5.60
N GLU A 150 -13.58 13.95 -5.81
CA GLU A 150 -14.91 14.37 -6.25
C GLU A 150 -15.61 15.25 -5.20
N GLY A 151 -15.47 14.92 -3.91
CA GLY A 151 -15.97 15.74 -2.80
C GLY A 151 -15.34 17.13 -2.80
N TYR A 152 -14.00 17.17 -2.92
CA TYR A 152 -13.25 18.42 -2.96
C TYR A 152 -13.67 19.31 -4.13
N HIS A 153 -13.83 18.77 -5.33
CA HIS A 153 -14.30 19.53 -6.50
C HIS A 153 -15.72 20.09 -6.32
N ARG A 154 -16.61 19.31 -5.71
CA ARG A 154 -17.99 19.78 -5.44
C ARG A 154 -18.01 20.95 -4.45
N ASP A 155 -17.20 20.89 -3.39
CA ASP A 155 -17.13 21.95 -2.38
C ASP A 155 -16.45 23.22 -2.94
N GLU A 156 -15.39 23.06 -3.74
CA GLU A 156 -14.73 24.18 -4.42
C GLU A 156 -15.67 24.86 -5.42
N PHE A 157 -16.46 24.09 -6.16
CA PHE A 157 -17.45 24.61 -7.09
C PHE A 157 -18.57 25.38 -6.35
N ARG A 158 -19.05 24.86 -5.23
CA ARG A 158 -20.04 25.56 -4.39
C ARG A 158 -19.49 26.87 -3.84
N HIS A 159 -18.25 26.88 -3.34
CA HIS A 159 -17.63 28.11 -2.83
C HIS A 159 -17.45 29.17 -3.92
N ARG A 160 -17.08 28.76 -5.14
CA ARG A 160 -16.91 29.71 -6.25
C ARG A 160 -18.21 30.25 -6.82
N HIS A 161 -19.31 29.50 -6.73
CA HIS A 161 -20.59 29.85 -7.35
C HIS A 161 -21.67 30.24 -6.34
N GLY A 162 -21.49 29.87 -5.05
CA GLY A 162 -22.40 30.23 -3.97
C GLY A 162 -22.29 31.68 -3.51
N VAL A 163 -21.21 32.38 -3.85
CA VAL A 163 -21.01 33.81 -3.53
C VAL A 163 -21.81 34.72 -4.49
N LEU A 164 -22.40 34.20 -5.57
CA LEU A 164 -23.19 34.97 -6.54
C LEU A 164 -24.72 34.91 -6.24
N GLY A 165 -25.17 34.17 -5.21
CA GLY A 165 -26.58 33.99 -4.89
C GLY A 165 -27.17 34.99 -3.86
N ASP A 166 -26.32 35.59 -3.03
CA ASP A 166 -26.75 36.41 -1.88
C ASP A 166 -26.64 37.94 -2.10
N GLN A 167 -26.51 38.41 -3.32
CA GLN A 167 -26.44 39.84 -3.64
C GLN A 167 -27.53 40.35 -4.59
N LEU A 168 -28.66 39.64 -4.70
CA LEU A 168 -29.82 40.11 -5.45
C LEU A 168 -31.11 39.95 -4.61
N ASP A 169 -31.23 40.69 -3.51
CA ASP A 169 -32.46 41.12 -2.88
C ASP A 169 -32.31 42.55 -2.35
#